data_3eec9ff5d601210b7006d654dc78d997
#
_entry.id   3eec9ff5d601210b7006d654dc78d997
#
_cell.length_a   1.000
_cell.length_b   1.000
_cell.length_c   1.000
_cell.angle_alpha   90.00
_cell.angle_beta   90.00
_cell.angle_gamma   90.00
#
_symmetry.space_group_name_H-M   'P 1'
#
loop_
_entity.id
_entity.type
_entity.pdbx_description
1 polymer ?
#
loop_
_entity_poly.entity_id
_entity_poly.type
_entity_poly.pdbx_seq_one_letter_code
_entity_poly.pdbx_strand_id
1 'polypeptide(L)'
;MALKLAIYGYDTDIGKLVFETLEEQAIKVDELYPLSPLSGEYDAVTLDHQNYFVSPIEEFDFSKANVALFLSTQDESQRWINVAREKGCIVIDNSHLFSGDDKTVTIVPEINDFDVKKAIEQRLVIPALAPSVQFCLALSALHEEFGVAKATVTSLESVSELGRLGTET
;
A
#
# COMPACT_ATOMS: atom_id res chain seq x y z
N MET A 1 -12.71 8.67 -13.86
CA MET A 1 -12.48 9.46 -12.62
C MET A 1 -10.99 9.76 -12.60
N ALA A 2 -10.57 10.99 -12.32
CA ALA A 2 -9.16 11.35 -12.26
C ALA A 2 -8.52 10.68 -11.04
N LEU A 3 -7.34 10.05 -11.20
CA LEU A 3 -6.59 9.47 -10.09
C LEU A 3 -5.70 10.56 -9.47
N LYS A 4 -6.03 10.94 -8.23
CA LYS A 4 -5.26 11.86 -7.42
C LYS A 4 -4.66 11.08 -6.25
N LEU A 5 -3.36 10.80 -6.33
CA LEU A 5 -2.67 9.85 -5.48
C LEU A 5 -1.76 10.55 -4.48
N ALA A 6 -1.97 10.33 -3.20
CA ALA A 6 -1.03 10.70 -2.14
C ALA A 6 -0.21 9.47 -1.76
N ILE A 7 1.12 9.60 -1.64
CA ILE A 7 2.02 8.50 -1.26
C ILE A 7 2.85 8.93 -0.06
N TYR A 8 2.64 8.28 1.08
CA TYR A 8 3.47 8.42 2.27
C TYR A 8 4.46 7.27 2.36
N GLY A 9 5.75 7.56 2.47
CA GLY A 9 6.84 6.59 2.38
C GLY A 9 7.33 6.38 0.94
N TYR A 10 7.26 7.42 0.11
CA TYR A 10 7.70 7.44 -1.28
C TYR A 10 9.19 7.09 -1.44
N ASP A 11 10.02 7.38 -0.43
CA ASP A 11 11.48 7.20 -0.38
C ASP A 11 11.90 5.79 0.09
N THR A 12 10.95 4.98 0.54
CA THR A 12 11.19 3.57 0.89
C THR A 12 11.48 2.74 -0.36
N ASP A 13 12.08 1.56 -0.20
CA ASP A 13 12.33 0.66 -1.33
C ASP A 13 11.01 0.22 -2.00
N ILE A 14 9.96 0.01 -1.21
CA ILE A 14 8.61 -0.26 -1.74
C ILE A 14 8.06 0.97 -2.48
N GLY A 15 8.28 2.17 -1.94
CA GLY A 15 7.87 3.41 -2.58
C GLY A 15 8.46 3.57 -3.98
N LYS A 16 9.76 3.29 -4.15
CA LYS A 16 10.43 3.31 -5.46
C LYS A 16 9.82 2.31 -6.43
N LEU A 17 9.57 1.07 -5.95
CA LEU A 17 8.92 0.03 -6.76
C LEU A 17 7.49 0.41 -7.18
N VAL A 18 6.76 1.17 -6.34
CA VAL A 18 5.44 1.69 -6.71
C VAL A 18 5.54 2.62 -7.91
N PHE A 19 6.51 3.54 -7.94
CA PHE A 19 6.69 4.43 -9.08
C PHE A 19 7.06 3.66 -10.36
N GLU A 20 7.99 2.73 -10.28
CA GLU A 20 8.34 1.85 -11.38
C GLU A 20 7.11 1.08 -11.89
N THR A 21 6.30 0.52 -10.97
CA THR A 21 5.07 -0.21 -11.33
C THR A 21 4.03 0.69 -11.98
N LEU A 22 3.85 1.93 -11.51
CA LEU A 22 2.91 2.88 -12.11
C LEU A 22 3.28 3.18 -13.57
N GLU A 23 4.59 3.35 -13.85
CA GLU A 23 5.10 3.58 -15.20
C GLU A 23 4.99 2.32 -16.08
N GLU A 24 5.44 1.15 -15.59
CA GLU A 24 5.41 -0.12 -16.34
C GLU A 24 3.99 -0.55 -16.71
N GLN A 25 3.04 -0.36 -15.81
CA GLN A 25 1.62 -0.69 -16.03
C GLN A 25 0.85 0.44 -16.73
N ALA A 26 1.52 1.52 -17.09
CA ALA A 26 0.93 2.71 -17.71
C ALA A 26 -0.32 3.21 -16.93
N ILE A 27 -0.26 3.18 -15.60
CA ILE A 27 -1.34 3.68 -14.75
C ILE A 27 -1.25 5.20 -14.71
N LYS A 28 -2.21 5.84 -15.37
CA LYS A 28 -2.26 7.31 -15.43
C LYS A 28 -2.62 7.90 -14.08
N VAL A 29 -1.69 8.63 -13.49
CA VAL A 29 -1.91 9.46 -12.30
C VAL A 29 -2.11 10.90 -12.77
N ASP A 30 -3.28 11.48 -12.45
CA ASP A 30 -3.59 12.85 -12.89
C ASP A 30 -2.96 13.90 -11.93
N GLU A 31 -2.90 13.61 -10.64
CA GLU A 31 -2.21 14.43 -9.64
C GLU A 31 -1.49 13.52 -8.64
N LEU A 32 -0.21 13.78 -8.37
CA LEU A 32 0.62 13.03 -7.44
C LEU A 32 1.08 13.92 -6.29
N TYR A 33 0.96 13.41 -5.07
CA TYR A 33 1.35 14.08 -3.83
C TYR A 33 2.29 13.17 -3.03
N PRO A 34 3.62 13.21 -3.26
CA PRO A 34 4.57 12.51 -2.40
C PRO A 34 4.65 13.22 -1.05
N LEU A 35 4.54 12.44 0.05
CA LEU A 35 4.47 12.95 1.40
C LEU A 35 5.63 12.44 2.24
N SER A 36 6.20 13.31 3.06
CA SER A 36 7.32 13.04 3.98
C SER A 36 6.93 13.35 5.43
N PRO A 37 7.54 12.67 6.43
CA PRO A 37 7.37 13.05 7.83
C PRO A 37 8.06 14.36 8.23
N LEU A 38 9.05 14.81 7.45
CA LEU A 38 9.85 15.98 7.77
C LEU A 38 9.46 17.19 6.92
N SER A 39 9.29 18.34 7.58
CA SER A 39 9.20 19.63 6.92
C SER A 39 10.62 20.12 6.57
N GLY A 40 10.88 20.43 5.31
CA GLY A 40 12.04 21.26 4.95
C GLY A 40 13.04 20.72 3.93
N GLU A 41 12.88 19.53 3.38
CA GLU A 41 13.67 19.11 2.22
C GLU A 41 12.91 19.43 0.94
N TYR A 42 13.53 20.22 0.06
CA TYR A 42 13.05 20.44 -1.31
C TYR A 42 13.38 19.21 -2.16
N ASP A 43 12.74 18.09 -1.81
CA ASP A 43 12.87 16.88 -2.59
C ASP A 43 11.74 16.80 -3.63
N ALA A 44 12.01 16.14 -4.74
CA ALA A 44 11.06 15.96 -5.81
C ALA A 44 11.16 14.54 -6.36
N VAL A 45 10.01 13.98 -6.67
CA VAL A 45 9.87 12.69 -7.30
C VAL A 45 9.49 12.89 -8.77
N THR A 46 10.09 12.13 -9.65
CA THR A 46 9.75 12.14 -11.07
C THR A 46 8.84 10.96 -11.40
N LEU A 47 7.71 11.23 -12.07
CA LEU A 47 6.81 10.24 -12.64
C LEU A 47 6.38 10.73 -14.02
N ASP A 48 6.43 9.87 -15.05
CA ASP A 48 6.08 10.22 -16.44
C ASP A 48 6.76 11.52 -16.93
N HIS A 49 8.05 11.70 -16.62
CA HIS A 49 8.86 12.89 -16.96
C HIS A 49 8.39 14.21 -16.32
N GLN A 50 7.50 14.16 -15.32
CA GLN A 50 7.06 15.31 -14.54
C GLN A 50 7.65 15.24 -13.13
N ASN A 51 8.03 16.39 -12.58
CA ASN A 51 8.54 16.50 -11.22
C ASN A 51 7.42 16.91 -10.26
N TYR A 52 7.27 16.17 -9.18
CA TYR A 52 6.32 16.41 -8.11
C TYR A 52 7.09 16.73 -6.82
N PHE A 53 6.82 17.90 -6.24
CA PHE A 53 7.46 18.32 -5.00
C PHE A 53 6.90 17.55 -3.81
N VAL A 54 7.81 17.14 -2.93
CA VAL A 54 7.46 16.49 -1.68
C VAL A 54 6.85 17.50 -0.71
N SER A 55 5.79 17.11 -0.03
CA SER A 55 5.13 17.94 0.98
C SER A 55 5.18 17.27 2.34
N PRO A 56 5.30 18.05 3.44
CA PRO A 56 5.15 17.51 4.78
C PRO A 56 3.75 16.94 4.96
N ILE A 57 3.64 15.73 5.49
CA ILE A 57 2.32 15.10 5.71
C ILE A 57 1.48 15.89 6.70
N GLU A 58 2.10 16.57 7.66
CA GLU A 58 1.40 17.40 8.66
C GLU A 58 0.68 18.61 8.06
N GLU A 59 1.16 19.12 6.92
CA GLU A 59 0.60 20.26 6.21
C GLU A 59 -0.31 19.86 5.06
N PHE A 60 -0.36 18.56 4.72
CA PHE A 60 -1.10 18.09 3.57
C PHE A 60 -2.60 17.96 3.85
N ASP A 61 -3.40 18.60 3.01
CA ASP A 61 -4.86 18.43 3.04
C ASP A 61 -5.28 17.22 2.19
N PHE A 62 -5.61 16.12 2.84
CA PHE A 62 -6.03 14.88 2.20
C PHE A 62 -7.31 15.02 1.35
N SER A 63 -8.08 16.10 1.48
CA SER A 63 -9.23 16.33 0.59
C SER A 63 -8.83 16.54 -0.88
N LYS A 64 -7.56 16.82 -1.15
CA LYS A 64 -7.00 16.95 -2.50
C LYS A 64 -6.80 15.62 -3.21
N ALA A 65 -6.61 14.53 -2.45
CA ALA A 65 -6.39 13.19 -3.00
C ALA A 65 -7.68 12.34 -2.92
N ASN A 66 -7.82 11.37 -3.80
CA ASN A 66 -8.89 10.37 -3.72
C ASN A 66 -8.37 8.99 -3.32
N VAL A 67 -7.08 8.75 -3.48
CA VAL A 67 -6.38 7.55 -2.99
C VAL A 67 -5.16 7.98 -2.18
N ALA A 68 -4.93 7.35 -1.04
CA ALA A 68 -3.74 7.56 -0.23
C ALA A 68 -3.06 6.22 0.05
N LEU A 69 -1.80 6.09 -0.35
CA LEU A 69 -0.98 4.90 -0.18
C LEU A 69 -0.01 5.12 0.98
N PHE A 70 -0.06 4.23 1.97
CA PHE A 70 0.81 4.26 3.14
C PHE A 70 1.82 3.12 3.07
N LEU A 71 3.09 3.47 2.89
CA LEU A 71 4.23 2.55 2.71
C LEU A 71 5.26 2.66 3.83
N SER A 72 4.92 3.36 4.91
CA SER A 72 5.78 3.59 6.06
C SER A 72 5.49 2.59 7.19
N THR A 73 6.12 2.79 8.34
CA THR A 73 5.91 1.95 9.53
C THR A 73 4.50 2.09 10.11
N GLN A 74 4.09 1.13 10.95
CA GLN A 74 2.78 1.17 11.62
C GLN A 74 2.64 2.42 12.51
N ASP A 75 3.67 2.77 13.26
CA ASP A 75 3.65 3.92 14.18
C ASP A 75 3.41 5.24 13.45
N GLU A 76 4.06 5.42 12.29
CA GLU A 76 3.90 6.61 11.46
C GLU A 76 2.53 6.62 10.77
N SER A 77 2.09 5.47 10.25
CA SER A 77 0.82 5.34 9.52
C SER A 77 -0.39 5.49 10.44
N GLN A 78 -0.31 5.02 11.69
CA GLN A 78 -1.40 5.04 12.66
C GLN A 78 -2.02 6.43 12.84
N ARG A 79 -1.19 7.46 12.82
CA ARG A 79 -1.63 8.84 13.02
C ARG A 79 -2.44 9.37 11.83
N TRP A 80 -2.10 8.97 10.61
CA TRP A 80 -2.58 9.62 9.40
C TRP A 80 -3.64 8.85 8.63
N ILE A 81 -3.67 7.53 8.74
CA ILE A 81 -4.63 6.70 8.01
C ILE A 81 -6.07 7.13 8.27
N ASN A 82 -6.44 7.32 9.54
CA ASN A 82 -7.80 7.74 9.88
C ASN A 82 -8.10 9.16 9.38
N VAL A 83 -7.14 10.08 9.46
CA VAL A 83 -7.28 11.44 8.93
C VAL A 83 -7.56 11.41 7.42
N ALA A 84 -6.79 10.61 6.66
CA ALA A 84 -7.00 10.47 5.22
C ALA A 84 -8.39 9.89 4.89
N ARG A 85 -8.84 8.87 5.63
CA ARG A 85 -10.17 8.25 5.46
C ARG A 85 -11.30 9.24 5.76
N GLU A 86 -11.21 10.00 6.83
CA GLU A 86 -12.18 11.02 7.22
C GLU A 86 -12.29 12.15 6.16
N LYS A 87 -11.18 12.48 5.51
CA LYS A 87 -11.14 13.45 4.39
C LYS A 87 -11.64 12.89 3.06
N GLY A 88 -11.96 11.62 3.01
CA GLY A 88 -12.58 11.01 1.85
C GLY A 88 -11.68 10.16 0.98
N CYS A 89 -10.39 10.03 1.31
CA CYS A 89 -9.49 9.13 0.59
C CYS A 89 -9.86 7.67 0.78
N ILE A 90 -9.68 6.87 -0.26
CA ILE A 90 -9.53 5.43 -0.14
C ILE A 90 -8.07 5.20 0.26
N VAL A 91 -7.86 4.64 1.43
CA VAL A 91 -6.51 4.35 1.93
C VAL A 91 -6.11 2.93 1.53
N ILE A 92 -4.92 2.78 0.99
CA ILE A 92 -4.24 1.49 0.80
C ILE A 92 -3.15 1.42 1.87
N ASP A 93 -3.34 0.56 2.85
CA ASP A 93 -2.44 0.43 4.01
C ASP A 93 -1.47 -0.74 3.84
N ASN A 94 -0.25 -0.44 3.40
CA ASN A 94 0.85 -1.41 3.33
C ASN A 94 1.72 -1.42 4.61
N SER A 95 1.38 -0.62 5.63
CA SER A 95 2.02 -0.71 6.95
C SER A 95 1.54 -1.91 7.76
N HIS A 96 0.46 -2.56 7.29
CA HIS A 96 -0.21 -3.68 7.97
C HIS A 96 -0.74 -3.35 9.38
N LEU A 97 -1.00 -2.07 9.66
CA LEU A 97 -1.52 -1.60 10.94
C LEU A 97 -2.82 -2.30 11.34
N PHE A 98 -3.69 -2.55 10.37
CA PHE A 98 -5.00 -3.18 10.57
C PHE A 98 -5.01 -4.68 10.21
N SER A 99 -3.84 -5.28 10.03
CA SER A 99 -3.73 -6.71 9.72
C SER A 99 -4.22 -7.54 10.90
N GLY A 100 -5.17 -8.46 10.62
CA GLY A 100 -5.76 -9.31 11.67
C GLY A 100 -6.91 -8.67 12.47
N ASP A 101 -7.36 -7.47 12.12
CA ASP A 101 -8.61 -6.93 12.66
C ASP A 101 -9.81 -7.60 11.95
N ASP A 102 -10.67 -8.28 12.70
CA ASP A 102 -11.85 -8.98 12.18
C ASP A 102 -12.85 -8.08 11.43
N LYS A 103 -12.73 -6.76 11.59
CA LYS A 103 -13.59 -5.78 10.92
C LYS A 103 -13.06 -5.36 9.54
N THR A 104 -11.81 -5.67 9.26
CA THR A 104 -11.15 -5.30 8.00
C THR A 104 -11.03 -6.50 7.06
N VAL A 105 -10.88 -6.21 5.78
CA VAL A 105 -10.71 -7.25 4.76
C VAL A 105 -9.32 -7.14 4.18
N THR A 106 -8.55 -8.22 4.29
CA THR A 106 -7.27 -8.33 3.62
C THR A 106 -7.50 -8.78 2.17
N ILE A 107 -6.90 -8.09 1.22
CA ILE A 107 -7.12 -8.30 -0.21
C ILE A 107 -5.93 -9.04 -0.85
N VAL A 108 -6.26 -10.12 -1.55
CA VAL A 108 -5.41 -10.76 -2.56
C VAL A 108 -6.17 -10.65 -3.88
N PRO A 109 -5.78 -9.74 -4.80
CA PRO A 109 -6.62 -9.34 -5.94
C PRO A 109 -7.11 -10.52 -6.79
N GLU A 110 -6.27 -11.53 -7.00
CA GLU A 110 -6.61 -12.70 -7.84
C GLU A 110 -7.51 -13.71 -7.15
N ILE A 111 -7.77 -13.57 -5.83
CA ILE A 111 -8.51 -14.55 -5.03
C ILE A 111 -9.82 -13.98 -4.51
N ASN A 112 -9.77 -12.78 -3.96
CA ASN A 112 -10.94 -12.16 -3.34
C ASN A 112 -11.20 -10.73 -3.83
N ASP A 113 -11.11 -10.52 -5.13
CA ASP A 113 -11.41 -9.24 -5.79
C ASP A 113 -12.83 -8.74 -5.50
N PHE A 114 -13.78 -9.67 -5.26
CA PHE A 114 -15.16 -9.37 -4.87
C PHE A 114 -15.26 -8.62 -3.53
N ASP A 115 -14.27 -8.79 -2.64
CA ASP A 115 -14.20 -8.09 -1.36
C ASP A 115 -13.70 -6.64 -1.48
N VAL A 116 -13.11 -6.28 -2.62
CA VAL A 116 -12.60 -4.91 -2.88
C VAL A 116 -13.71 -3.87 -2.73
N LYS A 117 -14.94 -4.18 -3.12
CA LYS A 117 -16.08 -3.27 -2.94
C LYS A 117 -16.30 -2.92 -1.47
N LYS A 118 -16.26 -3.93 -0.58
CA LYS A 118 -16.39 -3.74 0.87
C LYS A 118 -15.23 -2.91 1.43
N ALA A 119 -14.00 -3.18 0.97
CA ALA A 119 -12.83 -2.42 1.38
C ALA A 119 -12.94 -0.94 0.95
N ILE A 120 -13.43 -0.66 -0.27
CA ILE A 120 -13.68 0.70 -0.77
C ILE A 120 -14.78 1.40 0.03
N GLU A 121 -15.87 0.71 0.39
CA GLU A 121 -16.93 1.26 1.25
C GLU A 121 -16.38 1.64 2.63
N GLN A 122 -15.47 0.85 3.16
CA GLN A 122 -14.75 1.14 4.40
C GLN A 122 -13.64 2.19 4.22
N ARG A 123 -13.33 2.58 2.98
CA ARG A 123 -12.21 3.44 2.61
C ARG A 123 -10.86 2.94 3.14
N LEU A 124 -10.72 1.61 3.23
CA LEU A 124 -9.51 0.97 3.72
C LEU A 124 -9.29 -0.35 2.99
N VAL A 125 -8.21 -0.40 2.22
CA VAL A 125 -7.73 -1.58 1.50
C VAL A 125 -6.45 -2.04 2.17
N ILE A 126 -6.39 -3.29 2.60
CA ILE A 126 -5.22 -3.89 3.22
C ILE A 126 -4.72 -4.98 2.29
N PRO A 127 -3.59 -4.79 1.58
CA PRO A 127 -2.99 -5.86 0.81
C PRO A 127 -2.50 -6.97 1.74
N ALA A 128 -2.60 -8.22 1.30
CA ALA A 128 -2.03 -9.33 2.03
C ALA A 128 -0.49 -9.27 1.99
N LEU A 129 0.15 -9.83 3.02
CA LEU A 129 1.61 -9.99 3.06
C LEU A 129 2.09 -10.85 1.88
N ALA A 130 3.23 -10.52 1.30
CA ALA A 130 3.78 -11.19 0.13
C ALA A 130 3.86 -12.73 0.27
N PRO A 131 4.32 -13.31 1.39
CA PRO A 131 4.28 -14.76 1.58
C PRO A 131 2.87 -15.35 1.56
N SER A 132 1.91 -14.63 2.15
CA SER A 132 0.49 -15.05 2.14
C SER A 132 -0.09 -15.01 0.72
N VAL A 133 0.24 -14.00 -0.07
CA VAL A 133 -0.16 -13.91 -1.48
C VAL A 133 0.38 -15.09 -2.26
N GLN A 134 1.68 -15.36 -2.19
CA GLN A 134 2.33 -16.48 -2.89
C GLN A 134 1.71 -17.83 -2.51
N PHE A 135 1.48 -18.04 -1.22
CA PHE A 135 0.85 -19.27 -0.72
C PHE A 135 -0.57 -19.42 -1.20
N CYS A 136 -1.39 -18.39 -1.09
CA CYS A 136 -2.78 -18.42 -1.52
C CYS A 136 -2.89 -18.65 -3.03
N LEU A 137 -2.08 -17.96 -3.85
CA LEU A 137 -2.06 -18.15 -5.30
C LEU A 137 -1.66 -19.57 -5.69
N ALA A 138 -0.65 -20.14 -5.02
CA ALA A 138 -0.21 -21.52 -5.31
C ALA A 138 -1.28 -22.56 -4.95
N LEU A 139 -2.09 -22.31 -3.92
CA LEU A 139 -3.07 -23.28 -3.44
C LEU A 139 -4.49 -23.04 -3.96
N SER A 140 -4.83 -21.86 -4.46
CA SER A 140 -6.20 -21.53 -4.86
C SER A 140 -6.77 -22.52 -5.86
N ALA A 141 -6.05 -22.78 -6.94
CA ALA A 141 -6.49 -23.72 -7.97
C ALA A 141 -6.65 -25.17 -7.44
N LEU A 142 -5.77 -25.60 -6.55
CA LEU A 142 -5.86 -26.91 -5.90
C LEU A 142 -7.05 -26.98 -4.94
N HIS A 143 -7.32 -25.89 -4.23
CA HIS A 143 -8.44 -25.82 -3.30
C HIS A 143 -9.77 -25.83 -4.03
N GLU A 144 -9.89 -25.09 -5.13
CA GLU A 144 -11.09 -25.04 -5.96
C GLU A 144 -11.42 -26.40 -6.57
N GLU A 145 -10.41 -27.13 -7.05
CA GLU A 145 -10.63 -28.41 -7.73
C GLU A 145 -10.78 -29.58 -6.75
N PHE A 146 -9.98 -29.64 -5.69
CA PHE A 146 -9.88 -30.83 -4.82
C PHE A 146 -10.28 -30.57 -3.37
N GLY A 147 -10.43 -29.33 -2.93
CA GLY A 147 -10.72 -28.99 -1.54
C GLY A 147 -9.55 -29.29 -0.61
N VAL A 148 -8.60 -28.38 -0.47
CA VAL A 148 -7.46 -28.53 0.46
C VAL A 148 -7.96 -28.43 1.90
N ALA A 149 -7.82 -29.51 2.67
CA ALA A 149 -8.23 -29.57 4.07
C ALA A 149 -7.12 -29.09 5.04
N LYS A 150 -5.87 -29.27 4.65
CA LYS A 150 -4.72 -28.87 5.48
C LYS A 150 -3.48 -28.68 4.60
N ALA A 151 -2.73 -27.62 4.89
CA ALA A 151 -1.42 -27.39 4.30
C ALA A 151 -0.40 -27.08 5.41
N THR A 152 0.85 -27.47 5.19
CA THR A 152 1.99 -27.04 6.01
C THR A 152 2.94 -26.31 5.10
N VAL A 153 3.30 -25.10 5.48
CA VAL A 153 4.14 -24.21 4.69
C VAL A 153 5.40 -23.87 5.46
N THR A 154 6.52 -23.85 4.77
CA THR A 154 7.77 -23.28 5.26
C THR A 154 8.19 -22.24 4.24
N SER A 155 8.26 -20.97 4.63
CA SER A 155 8.78 -19.90 3.78
C SER A 155 10.19 -19.51 4.21
N LEU A 156 11.01 -19.18 3.22
CA LEU A 156 12.33 -18.60 3.41
C LEU A 156 12.28 -17.20 2.79
N GLU A 157 12.32 -16.21 3.65
CA GLU A 157 12.10 -14.81 3.25
C GLU A 157 13.41 -14.03 3.34
N SER A 158 13.53 -13.02 2.48
CA SER A 158 14.67 -12.12 2.54
C SER A 158 14.52 -11.17 3.73
N VAL A 159 15.62 -10.92 4.45
CA VAL A 159 15.65 -9.90 5.52
C VAL A 159 15.40 -8.48 5.01
N SER A 160 15.47 -8.25 3.70
CA SER A 160 15.13 -6.96 3.08
C SER A 160 13.65 -6.57 3.26
N GLU A 161 12.74 -7.53 3.54
CA GLU A 161 11.35 -7.22 3.91
C GLU A 161 11.25 -6.41 5.22
N LEU A 162 12.24 -6.52 6.09
CA LEU A 162 12.33 -5.73 7.32
C LEU A 162 12.87 -4.31 7.08
N GLY A 163 13.04 -3.93 5.81
CA GLY A 163 13.57 -2.64 5.42
C GLY A 163 15.00 -2.43 5.93
N ARG A 164 15.36 -1.17 6.24
CA ARG A 164 16.70 -0.82 6.73
C ARG A 164 17.12 -1.59 7.99
N LEU A 165 16.18 -1.92 8.88
CA LEU A 165 16.46 -2.67 10.10
C LEU A 165 16.94 -4.10 9.81
N GLY A 166 16.54 -4.70 8.70
CA GLY A 166 16.99 -6.04 8.31
C GLY A 166 18.30 -6.06 7.52
N THR A 167 18.70 -4.95 6.91
CA THR A 167 19.89 -4.86 6.05
C THR A 167 21.12 -4.28 6.73
N GLU A 168 20.98 -3.63 7.90
CA GLU A 168 22.06 -3.02 8.68
C GLU A 168 22.62 -3.92 9.79
N THR A 169 22.20 -5.19 9.88
CA THR A 169 22.76 -6.23 10.77
C THR A 169 23.65 -7.19 9.99
#